data_9f689f886e55f3c12ea41e27e6e92e60
#
_entry.id   9f689f886e55f3c12ea41e27e6e92e60
#
_cell.length_a   1.000
_cell.length_b   1.000
_cell.length_c   1.000
_cell.angle_alpha   90.00
_cell.angle_beta   90.00
_cell.angle_gamma   90.00
#
_symmetry.space_group_name_H-M   'P 1'
#
loop_
_entity.id
_entity.type
_entity.pdbx_description
1 polymer ?
#
loop_
_entity_poly.entity_id
_entity_poly.type
_entity_poly.pdbx_seq_one_letter_code
_entity_poly.pdbx_strand_id
1 'polypeptide(L)' 'MVSTMRDIARIAGVSQSTVSRVLNDAVTSVPIAADTRARVLQAAE' A
#
# COMPACT_ATOMS: atom_id res chain seq x y z
N MET A 1 -1.57 14.44 -10.87
CA MET A 1 -0.76 13.36 -11.43
C MET A 1 -1.20 12.02 -10.84
N VAL A 2 -1.32 11.03 -11.67
CA VAL A 2 -1.81 9.73 -11.22
C VAL A 2 -0.62 8.84 -10.87
N SER A 3 -0.64 8.32 -9.67
CA SER A 3 0.38 7.36 -9.24
C SER A 3 -0.12 5.95 -9.49
N THR A 4 0.71 5.13 -10.10
CA THR A 4 0.39 3.73 -10.27
C THR A 4 0.71 2.99 -8.99
N MET A 5 0.21 1.75 -8.87
CA MET A 5 0.54 0.92 -7.72
C MET A 5 2.04 0.71 -7.58
N ARG A 6 2.74 0.68 -8.71
CA ARG A 6 4.19 0.57 -8.70
C ARG A 6 4.83 1.79 -8.05
N ASP A 7 4.34 2.98 -8.40
CA ASP A 7 4.88 4.21 -7.83
C ASP A 7 4.61 4.27 -6.33
N ILE A 8 3.39 3.92 -5.93
CA ILE A 8 3.02 3.90 -4.52
C ILE A 8 3.91 2.92 -3.76
N ALA A 9 4.13 1.74 -4.33
CA ALA A 9 4.99 0.73 -3.70
C ALA A 9 6.40 1.24 -3.52
N ARG A 10 6.92 1.94 -4.52
CA ARG A 10 8.28 2.50 -4.45
C ARG A 10 8.36 3.56 -3.34
N ILE A 11 7.41 4.48 -3.32
CA ILE A 11 7.42 5.56 -2.33
C ILE A 11 7.26 5.01 -0.92
N ALA A 12 6.36 4.04 -0.77
CA ALA A 12 6.10 3.45 0.54
C ALA A 12 7.18 2.44 0.96
N GLY A 13 7.98 1.98 0.01
CA GLY A 13 9.02 0.99 0.31
C GLY A 13 8.48 -0.40 0.54
N VAL A 14 7.40 -0.76 -0.16
CA VAL A 14 6.76 -2.07 -0.01
C VAL A 14 6.51 -2.67 -1.39
N SER A 15 6.04 -3.91 -1.43
CA SER A 15 5.71 -4.57 -2.68
C SER A 15 4.37 -4.09 -3.21
N GLN A 16 4.15 -4.27 -4.52
CA GLN A 16 2.88 -3.93 -5.13
C GLN A 16 1.73 -4.75 -4.53
N SER A 17 2.02 -5.99 -4.17
CA SER A 17 1.01 -6.83 -3.52
C SER A 17 0.53 -6.21 -2.22
N THR A 18 1.46 -5.66 -1.45
CA THR A 18 1.12 -5.01 -0.19
C THR A 18 0.26 -3.77 -0.45
N VAL A 19 0.62 -2.98 -1.47
CA VAL A 19 -0.17 -1.80 -1.83
C VAL A 19 -1.59 -2.20 -2.19
N SER A 20 -1.73 -3.25 -3.01
CA SER A 20 -3.05 -3.71 -3.42
C SER A 20 -3.90 -4.11 -2.22
N ARG A 21 -3.31 -4.81 -1.26
CA ARG A 21 -4.04 -5.25 -0.07
C ARG A 21 -4.50 -4.06 0.76
N VAL A 22 -3.63 -3.07 0.93
CA VAL A 22 -3.98 -1.89 1.72
C VAL A 22 -5.08 -1.09 1.05
N LEU A 23 -4.95 -0.84 -0.25
CA LEU A 23 -5.90 0.02 -0.96
C LEU A 23 -7.26 -0.65 -1.14
N ASN A 24 -7.29 -1.95 -1.31
CA ASN A 24 -8.55 -2.67 -1.47
C ASN A 24 -9.20 -2.98 -0.13
N ASP A 25 -8.47 -2.80 0.95
CA ASP A 25 -8.95 -3.15 2.29
C ASP A 25 -9.52 -4.56 2.30
N ALA A 26 -8.91 -5.45 1.53
CA ALA A 26 -9.38 -6.81 1.42
C ALA A 26 -9.15 -7.54 2.73
N VAL A 27 -10.09 -8.42 3.04
CA VAL A 27 -9.91 -9.29 4.20
C VAL A 27 -8.84 -10.31 3.81
N THR A 28 -7.66 -10.14 4.36
CA THR A 28 -6.57 -11.06 4.10
C THR A 28 -6.27 -11.82 5.36
N SER A 29 -5.71 -13.01 5.20
CA SER A 29 -5.29 -13.80 6.34
C SER A 29 -4.03 -13.24 6.98
N VAL A 30 -3.37 -12.33 6.29
CA VAL A 30 -2.13 -11.71 6.78
C VAL A 30 -2.42 -10.26 7.15
N PRO A 31 -2.37 -9.93 8.44
CA PRO A 31 -2.59 -8.54 8.86
C PRO A 31 -1.43 -7.67 8.40
N ILE A 32 -1.76 -6.46 7.96
CA ILE A 32 -0.76 -5.49 7.54
C ILE A 32 -0.47 -4.60 8.74
N ALA A 33 0.82 -4.39 9.02
CA ALA A 33 1.21 -3.53 10.11
C ALA A 33 0.66 -2.12 9.92
N ALA A 34 0.22 -1.50 11.00
CA ALA A 34 -0.34 -0.16 10.93
C ALA A 34 0.64 0.83 10.32
N ASP A 35 1.93 0.66 10.60
CA ASP A 35 2.98 1.51 10.05
C ASP A 35 3.03 1.39 8.52
N THR A 36 2.98 0.17 8.03
CA THR A 36 3.00 -0.09 6.59
C THR A 36 1.76 0.49 5.92
N ARG A 37 0.60 0.29 6.55
CA ARG A 37 -0.65 0.84 6.02
C ARG A 37 -0.57 2.35 5.91
N ALA A 38 -0.06 3.01 6.94
CA ALA A 38 0.08 4.47 6.94
C ALA A 38 0.99 4.94 5.81
N ARG A 39 2.09 4.24 5.58
CA ARG A 39 3.01 4.59 4.52
C ARG A 39 2.36 4.50 3.15
N VAL A 40 1.62 3.42 2.92
CA VAL A 40 0.94 3.22 1.64
C VAL A 40 -0.12 4.30 1.42
N LEU A 41 -0.92 4.58 2.44
CA LEU A 41 -1.96 5.59 2.33
C LEU A 41 -1.38 6.97 2.06
N GLN A 42 -0.27 7.31 2.71
CA GLN A 42 0.41 8.57 2.46
C GLN A 42 0.94 8.64 1.03
N ALA A 43 1.53 7.57 0.57
CA ALA A 43 2.08 7.53 -0.78
C ALA A 43 1.00 7.63 -1.84
N ALA A 44 -0.21 7.20 -1.53
CA ALA A 44 -1.32 7.21 -2.46
C ALA A 44 -2.01 8.57 -2.57
N GLU A 45 -1.69 9.49 -1.69
CA GLU A 45 -2.31 10.83 -1.75
C GLU A 45 -1.88 11.61 -2.98
#